data_973ffde1198d89a65d850d4e9fcbad1a
#
_entry.id   973ffde1198d89a65d850d4e9fcbad1a
#
_cell.length_a   1.000
_cell.length_b   1.000
_cell.length_c   1.000
_cell.angle_alpha   90.00
_cell.angle_beta   90.00
_cell.angle_gamma   90.00
#
_symmetry.space_group_name_H-M   'P 1'
#
loop_
_entity.id
_entity.type
_entity.pdbx_description
1 polymer ?
#
loop_
_entity_poly.entity_id
_entity_poly.type
_entity_poly.pdbx_seq_one_letter_code
_entity_poly.pdbx_strand_id
1 'polypeptide(L)'
;MSDVEYTIDGTTGVLRFNRPERMNAITYEMLEEIERIAIEANADDHVRAVVVTGAGRAFSAGTDLQQLSAQPPARGRAESYAQAYGDSVPAPWTFPSIRKPVVAAINGAAVGLGAEFTLQCDLRIAAESARIGWVFVHRGLVPDTAAGTWLLSRIVGLQEAARLLFSGEIIPAARAKEIGYVLDVVPDAELMDRAMALAASVSQGSPLAAAEIKRLLYRGLTRDPMDHLADSTATITRMFASEDFKEGVRAFLEKRPPKWVGR
;
A
#
# COMPACT_ATOMS: atom_id res chain seq x y z
N MET A 1 -10.64 -21.92 6.41
CA MET A 1 -10.54 -20.46 6.50
C MET A 1 -9.77 -19.99 5.30
N SER A 2 -10.05 -18.83 4.75
CA SER A 2 -9.28 -18.28 3.62
C SER A 2 -7.91 -17.83 4.08
N ASP A 3 -6.88 -18.02 3.24
CA ASP A 3 -5.49 -17.59 3.49
C ASP A 3 -5.33 -16.07 3.41
N VAL A 4 -6.33 -15.38 2.83
CA VAL A 4 -6.46 -13.92 2.85
C VAL A 4 -7.89 -13.59 3.28
N GLU A 5 -8.04 -12.77 4.29
CA GLU A 5 -9.33 -12.30 4.78
C GLU A 5 -9.54 -10.83 4.37
N TYR A 6 -10.77 -10.50 3.99
CA TYR A 6 -11.17 -9.12 3.76
C TYR A 6 -12.46 -8.83 4.51
N THR A 7 -12.42 -7.82 5.35
CA THR A 7 -13.57 -7.37 6.16
C THR A 7 -13.71 -5.86 6.06
N ILE A 8 -14.90 -5.33 6.31
CA ILE A 8 -15.16 -3.89 6.35
C ILE A 8 -15.51 -3.50 7.78
N ASP A 9 -14.77 -2.57 8.35
CA ASP A 9 -15.04 -1.96 9.65
C ASP A 9 -15.29 -0.45 9.45
N GLY A 10 -16.51 -0.02 9.70
CA GLY A 10 -16.95 1.32 9.32
C GLY A 10 -16.78 1.55 7.81
N THR A 11 -15.97 2.51 7.44
CA THR A 11 -15.63 2.81 6.03
C THR A 11 -14.21 2.34 5.64
N THR A 12 -13.58 1.50 6.45
CA THR A 12 -12.23 0.98 6.21
C THR A 12 -12.30 -0.51 5.86
N GLY A 13 -11.78 -0.88 4.69
CA GLY A 13 -11.51 -2.27 4.34
C GLY A 13 -10.26 -2.76 5.07
N VAL A 14 -10.31 -3.93 5.68
CA VAL A 14 -9.17 -4.57 6.34
C VAL A 14 -8.81 -5.84 5.59
N LEU A 15 -7.67 -5.83 4.92
CA LEU A 15 -7.07 -6.99 4.27
C LEU A 15 -6.05 -7.61 5.24
N ARG A 16 -6.27 -8.88 5.58
CA ARG A 16 -5.42 -9.62 6.50
C ARG A 16 -4.87 -10.87 5.85
N PHE A 17 -3.54 -11.02 5.82
CA PHE A 17 -2.90 -12.30 5.49
C PHE A 17 -3.14 -13.28 6.63
N ASN A 18 -3.66 -14.47 6.34
CA ASN A 18 -4.17 -15.39 7.36
C ASN A 18 -3.63 -16.82 7.23
N ARG A 19 -2.29 -16.92 7.22
CA ARG A 19 -1.52 -18.17 7.35
C ARG A 19 -0.51 -18.07 8.51
N PRO A 20 -0.97 -17.81 9.76
CA PRO A 20 -0.07 -17.51 10.88
C PRO A 20 0.92 -18.64 11.19
N GLU A 21 0.56 -19.91 10.96
CA GLU A 21 1.40 -21.10 11.12
C GLU A 21 2.57 -21.14 10.12
N ARG A 22 2.48 -20.43 9.00
CA ARG A 22 3.52 -20.22 7.99
C ARG A 22 4.06 -18.79 8.00
N MET A 23 3.84 -18.02 9.08
CA MET A 23 4.21 -16.62 9.19
C MET A 23 3.70 -15.78 8.00
N ASN A 24 2.51 -16.10 7.51
CA ASN A 24 1.85 -15.45 6.38
C ASN A 24 2.72 -15.45 5.10
N ALA A 25 3.44 -16.57 4.85
CA ALA A 25 4.14 -16.76 3.58
C ALA A 25 3.15 -16.75 2.41
N ILE A 26 3.45 -15.97 1.38
CA ILE A 26 2.53 -15.65 0.28
C ILE A 26 2.64 -16.71 -0.81
N THR A 27 1.51 -17.34 -1.13
CA THR A 27 1.35 -18.25 -2.26
C THR A 27 0.82 -17.53 -3.51
N TYR A 28 0.81 -18.23 -4.65
CA TYR A 28 0.24 -17.66 -5.88
C TYR A 28 -1.28 -17.44 -5.75
N GLU A 29 -1.98 -18.36 -5.08
CA GLU A 29 -3.42 -18.25 -4.82
C GLU A 29 -3.73 -17.03 -3.93
N MET A 30 -2.90 -16.77 -2.92
CA MET A 30 -3.02 -15.55 -2.12
C MET A 30 -2.81 -14.29 -2.96
N LEU A 31 -1.88 -14.31 -3.91
CA LEU A 31 -1.65 -13.16 -4.78
C LEU A 31 -2.87 -12.87 -5.67
N GLU A 32 -3.51 -13.91 -6.23
CA GLU A 32 -4.75 -13.77 -7.00
C GLU A 32 -5.89 -13.22 -6.13
N GLU A 33 -6.01 -13.71 -4.91
CA GLU A 33 -7.02 -13.25 -3.96
C GLU A 33 -6.79 -11.79 -3.52
N ILE A 34 -5.54 -11.38 -3.29
CA ILE A 34 -5.20 -9.98 -2.98
C ILE A 34 -5.57 -9.06 -4.15
N GLU A 35 -5.33 -9.49 -5.39
CA GLU A 35 -5.74 -8.74 -6.59
C GLU A 35 -7.26 -8.62 -6.70
N ARG A 36 -7.98 -9.70 -6.45
CA ARG A 36 -9.45 -9.70 -6.43
C ARG A 36 -9.98 -8.71 -5.38
N ILE A 37 -9.41 -8.74 -4.17
CA ILE A 37 -9.78 -7.81 -3.09
C ILE A 37 -9.46 -6.37 -3.48
N ALA A 38 -8.34 -6.09 -4.15
CA ALA A 38 -8.01 -4.74 -4.62
C ALA A 38 -9.05 -4.21 -5.62
N ILE A 39 -9.56 -5.06 -6.50
CA ILE A 39 -10.65 -4.72 -7.43
C ILE A 39 -11.96 -4.46 -6.67
N GLU A 40 -12.31 -5.34 -5.73
CA GLU A 40 -13.50 -5.20 -4.88
C GLU A 40 -13.47 -3.91 -4.06
N ALA A 41 -12.35 -3.65 -3.39
CA ALA A 41 -12.15 -2.42 -2.63
C ALA A 41 -12.25 -1.15 -3.48
N ASN A 42 -11.85 -1.21 -4.76
CA ASN A 42 -12.01 -0.10 -5.69
C ASN A 42 -13.47 0.12 -6.09
N ALA A 43 -14.23 -0.96 -6.28
CA ALA A 43 -15.63 -0.92 -6.72
C ALA A 43 -16.62 -0.52 -5.62
N ASP A 44 -16.27 -0.72 -4.36
CA ASP A 44 -17.15 -0.41 -3.23
C ASP A 44 -17.00 1.07 -2.78
N ASP A 45 -17.97 1.90 -3.12
CA ASP A 45 -17.99 3.32 -2.74
C ASP A 45 -18.12 3.56 -1.23
N HIS A 46 -18.55 2.55 -0.44
CA HIS A 46 -18.60 2.63 1.01
C HIS A 46 -17.21 2.59 1.64
N VAL A 47 -16.28 1.84 1.03
CA VAL A 47 -14.89 1.76 1.49
C VAL A 47 -14.14 3.03 1.11
N ARG A 48 -13.53 3.69 2.09
CA ARG A 48 -12.84 4.98 1.94
C ARG A 48 -11.32 4.88 2.11
N ALA A 49 -10.85 3.85 2.79
CA ALA A 49 -9.44 3.50 2.97
C ALA A 49 -9.29 1.99 3.12
N VAL A 50 -8.06 1.49 2.96
CA VAL A 50 -7.73 0.08 3.19
C VAL A 50 -6.58 -0.01 4.20
N VAL A 51 -6.71 -0.92 5.17
CA VAL A 51 -5.63 -1.32 6.08
C VAL A 51 -5.17 -2.72 5.68
N VAL A 52 -3.85 -2.92 5.56
CA VAL A 52 -3.24 -4.22 5.28
C VAL A 52 -2.44 -4.67 6.48
N THR A 53 -2.65 -5.91 6.95
CA THR A 53 -1.96 -6.48 8.11
C THR A 53 -1.82 -7.99 7.99
N GLY A 54 -1.16 -8.65 8.95
CA GLY A 54 -1.05 -10.10 9.02
C GLY A 54 -1.67 -10.68 10.29
N ALA A 55 -2.16 -11.92 10.23
CA ALA A 55 -2.59 -12.66 11.40
C ALA A 55 -1.38 -13.16 12.21
N GLY A 56 -1.53 -13.21 13.53
CA GLY A 56 -0.50 -13.71 14.43
C GLY A 56 0.73 -12.80 14.54
N ARG A 57 1.94 -13.40 14.59
CA ARG A 57 3.20 -12.72 14.93
C ARG A 57 3.98 -12.14 13.75
N ALA A 58 3.43 -12.18 12.54
CA ALA A 58 4.10 -11.69 11.33
C ALA A 58 3.13 -10.92 10.46
N PHE A 59 3.62 -9.89 9.79
CA PHE A 59 2.95 -9.32 8.64
C PHE A 59 3.01 -10.32 7.48
N SER A 60 4.20 -10.64 7.01
CA SER A 60 4.47 -11.73 6.06
C SER A 60 5.97 -12.04 6.01
N ALA A 61 6.32 -13.33 6.01
CA ALA A 61 7.70 -13.80 5.82
C ALA A 61 8.16 -13.78 4.35
N GLY A 62 7.32 -13.30 3.43
CA GLY A 62 7.61 -13.23 2.00
C GLY A 62 7.00 -14.37 1.21
N THR A 63 7.52 -14.60 0.01
CA THR A 63 7.05 -15.64 -0.92
C THR A 63 7.20 -17.04 -0.30
N ASP A 64 6.20 -17.89 -0.49
CA ASP A 64 6.29 -19.30 -0.11
C ASP A 64 7.36 -20.01 -0.96
N LEU A 65 8.54 -20.23 -0.35
CA LEU A 65 9.69 -20.78 -1.05
C LEU A 65 9.48 -22.24 -1.49
N GLN A 66 8.60 -22.99 -0.85
CA GLN A 66 8.28 -24.36 -1.28
C GLN A 66 7.53 -24.32 -2.60
N GLN A 67 6.53 -23.46 -2.72
CA GLN A 67 5.82 -23.25 -3.97
C GLN A 67 6.72 -22.66 -5.07
N LEU A 68 7.51 -21.63 -4.73
CA LEU A 68 8.42 -20.98 -5.68
C LEU A 68 9.45 -21.96 -6.26
N SER A 69 10.03 -22.85 -5.43
CA SER A 69 11.01 -23.84 -5.89
C SER A 69 10.41 -24.92 -6.77
N ALA A 70 9.15 -25.31 -6.51
CA ALA A 70 8.45 -26.32 -7.28
C ALA A 70 7.90 -25.79 -8.62
N GLN A 71 7.48 -24.52 -8.65
CA GLN A 71 6.87 -23.87 -9.79
C GLN A 71 7.34 -22.41 -9.90
N PRO A 72 8.55 -22.16 -10.40
CA PRO A 72 8.96 -20.77 -10.64
C PRO A 72 8.02 -20.11 -11.67
N PRO A 73 7.66 -18.83 -11.48
CA PRO A 73 6.75 -18.14 -12.40
C PRO A 73 7.35 -18.07 -13.80
N ALA A 74 6.58 -18.48 -14.81
CA ALA A 74 7.01 -18.52 -16.20
C ALA A 74 7.24 -17.13 -16.83
N ARG A 75 6.61 -16.08 -16.28
CA ARG A 75 6.75 -14.68 -16.70
C ARG A 75 6.62 -13.74 -15.47
N GLY A 76 7.32 -12.60 -15.54
CA GLY A 76 7.16 -11.56 -14.54
C GLY A 76 5.75 -10.96 -14.57
N ARG A 77 5.19 -10.66 -13.41
CA ARG A 77 3.85 -10.07 -13.25
C ARG A 77 3.68 -8.69 -13.90
N ALA A 78 4.76 -7.97 -14.14
CA ALA A 78 4.72 -6.61 -14.71
C ALA A 78 3.97 -6.52 -16.05
N GLU A 79 4.07 -7.56 -16.89
CA GLU A 79 3.36 -7.58 -18.18
C GLU A 79 1.84 -7.73 -18.01
N SER A 80 1.38 -8.49 -17.01
CA SER A 80 -0.05 -8.67 -16.74
C SER A 80 -0.69 -7.42 -16.15
N TYR A 81 0.03 -6.69 -15.31
CA TYR A 81 -0.46 -5.42 -14.75
C TYR A 81 -0.61 -4.32 -15.80
N ALA A 82 0.39 -4.15 -16.66
CA ALA A 82 0.32 -3.15 -17.74
C ALA A 82 -0.84 -3.44 -18.72
N GLN A 83 -1.13 -4.72 -18.98
CA GLN A 83 -2.26 -5.13 -19.83
C GLN A 83 -3.62 -4.98 -19.14
N ALA A 84 -3.71 -5.29 -17.84
CA ALA A 84 -4.99 -5.31 -17.12
C ALA A 84 -5.49 -3.91 -16.75
N TYR A 85 -4.61 -2.98 -16.43
CA TYR A 85 -5.01 -1.70 -15.82
C TYR A 85 -4.66 -0.47 -16.67
N GLY A 86 -3.71 -0.56 -17.60
CA GLY A 86 -3.30 0.54 -18.46
C GLY A 86 -3.00 1.82 -17.67
N ASP A 87 -3.53 2.95 -18.18
CA ASP A 87 -3.38 4.26 -17.55
C ASP A 87 -4.37 4.56 -16.42
N SER A 88 -5.26 3.62 -16.08
CA SER A 88 -6.34 3.86 -15.13
C SER A 88 -5.92 3.75 -13.66
N VAL A 89 -4.75 3.16 -13.36
CA VAL A 89 -4.24 3.01 -12.00
C VAL A 89 -3.09 3.97 -11.68
N PRO A 90 -2.89 4.34 -10.42
CA PRO A 90 -1.79 5.21 -10.01
C PRO A 90 -0.41 4.65 -10.34
N ALA A 91 -0.21 3.35 -10.15
CA ALA A 91 1.07 2.67 -10.37
C ALA A 91 0.88 1.17 -10.64
N PRO A 92 1.85 0.49 -11.28
CA PRO A 92 1.73 -0.91 -11.70
C PRO A 92 1.98 -1.91 -10.55
N TRP A 93 1.43 -1.65 -9.37
CA TRP A 93 1.51 -2.52 -8.19
C TRP A 93 0.15 -2.70 -7.55
N THR A 94 -0.05 -3.82 -6.86
CA THR A 94 -1.35 -4.21 -6.29
C THR A 94 -1.92 -3.14 -5.37
N PHE A 95 -1.21 -2.72 -4.33
CA PHE A 95 -1.75 -1.75 -3.37
C PHE A 95 -1.79 -0.31 -3.92
N PRO A 96 -0.81 0.17 -4.69
CA PRO A 96 -0.96 1.45 -5.38
C PRO A 96 -2.09 1.48 -6.41
N SER A 97 -2.50 0.32 -6.98
CA SER A 97 -3.65 0.25 -7.90
C SER A 97 -4.99 0.52 -7.22
N ILE A 98 -5.06 0.35 -5.90
CA ILE A 98 -6.22 0.76 -5.10
C ILE A 98 -6.28 2.29 -5.10
N ARG A 99 -7.37 2.85 -5.62
CA ARG A 99 -7.55 4.31 -5.74
C ARG A 99 -7.73 5.04 -4.40
N LYS A 100 -7.96 4.28 -3.34
CA LYS A 100 -8.16 4.75 -1.96
C LYS A 100 -6.84 4.73 -1.19
N PRO A 101 -6.67 5.53 -0.13
CA PRO A 101 -5.51 5.43 0.75
C PRO A 101 -5.33 4.02 1.30
N VAL A 102 -4.09 3.51 1.29
CA VAL A 102 -3.74 2.18 1.80
C VAL A 102 -2.70 2.34 2.91
N VAL A 103 -3.00 1.78 4.08
CA VAL A 103 -2.15 1.82 5.28
C VAL A 103 -1.62 0.42 5.59
N ALA A 104 -0.32 0.23 5.67
CA ALA A 104 0.28 -0.97 6.23
C ALA A 104 0.33 -0.87 7.76
N ALA A 105 -0.32 -1.81 8.44
CA ALA A 105 -0.18 -2.07 9.88
C ALA A 105 0.78 -3.25 10.08
N ILE A 106 2.07 -2.96 10.31
CA ILE A 106 3.14 -3.95 10.33
C ILE A 106 3.21 -4.56 11.74
N ASN A 107 2.51 -5.69 11.92
CA ASN A 107 2.32 -6.35 13.21
C ASN A 107 3.46 -7.29 13.64
N GLY A 108 4.53 -7.39 12.86
CA GLY A 108 5.64 -8.28 13.14
C GLY A 108 6.63 -8.37 11.98
N ALA A 109 7.14 -9.57 11.68
CA ALA A 109 8.08 -9.76 10.58
C ALA A 109 7.44 -9.42 9.22
N ALA A 110 8.06 -8.51 8.46
CA ALA A 110 7.74 -8.14 7.09
C ALA A 110 9.02 -8.29 6.25
N VAL A 111 9.18 -9.44 5.58
CA VAL A 111 10.45 -9.84 4.98
C VAL A 111 10.25 -10.26 3.51
N GLY A 112 11.21 -9.93 2.63
CA GLY A 112 11.13 -10.26 1.20
C GLY A 112 9.87 -9.63 0.57
N LEU A 113 9.00 -10.45 -0.07
CA LEU A 113 7.73 -9.97 -0.64
C LEU A 113 6.84 -9.29 0.43
N GLY A 114 6.92 -9.70 1.71
CA GLY A 114 6.23 -9.02 2.79
C GLY A 114 6.70 -7.57 2.96
N ALA A 115 8.01 -7.30 2.88
CA ALA A 115 8.56 -5.95 2.88
C ALA A 115 8.16 -5.18 1.62
N GLU A 116 8.17 -5.81 0.44
CA GLU A 116 7.69 -5.23 -0.82
C GLU A 116 6.22 -4.77 -0.69
N PHE A 117 5.37 -5.57 -0.06
CA PHE A 117 3.97 -5.20 0.16
C PHE A 117 3.80 -4.02 1.10
N THR A 118 4.58 -3.96 2.20
CA THR A 118 4.53 -2.77 3.06
C THR A 118 4.99 -1.51 2.33
N LEU A 119 5.96 -1.66 1.42
CA LEU A 119 6.48 -0.56 0.61
C LEU A 119 5.46 -0.06 -0.42
N GLN A 120 4.63 -0.95 -0.96
CA GLN A 120 3.55 -0.63 -1.89
C GLN A 120 2.36 0.08 -1.23
N CYS A 121 2.17 -0.01 0.09
CA CYS A 121 1.16 0.77 0.79
C CYS A 121 1.54 2.26 0.80
N ASP A 122 0.55 3.17 0.80
CA ASP A 122 0.81 4.60 0.81
C ASP A 122 1.46 5.04 2.12
N LEU A 123 0.94 4.53 3.23
CA LEU A 123 1.37 4.85 4.58
C LEU A 123 1.74 3.58 5.35
N ARG A 124 2.65 3.68 6.31
CA ARG A 124 3.12 2.56 7.14
C ARG A 124 3.21 2.99 8.59
N ILE A 125 2.69 2.15 9.48
CA ILE A 125 2.98 2.17 10.92
C ILE A 125 3.40 0.77 11.36
N ALA A 126 4.18 0.67 12.42
CA ALA A 126 4.73 -0.60 12.87
C ALA A 126 4.50 -0.83 14.36
N ALA A 127 4.30 -2.08 14.73
CA ALA A 127 4.43 -2.52 16.12
C ALA A 127 5.90 -2.46 16.58
N GLU A 128 6.17 -2.28 17.86
CA GLU A 128 7.53 -2.31 18.44
C GLU A 128 8.27 -3.61 18.12
N SER A 129 7.53 -4.73 18.08
CA SER A 129 8.08 -6.05 17.72
C SER A 129 8.39 -6.21 16.24
N ALA A 130 7.98 -5.31 15.36
CA ALA A 130 8.12 -5.45 13.91
C ALA A 130 9.60 -5.49 13.48
N ARG A 131 9.83 -6.31 12.42
CA ARG A 131 11.14 -6.51 11.80
C ARG A 131 10.96 -6.47 10.29
N ILE A 132 11.72 -5.61 9.61
CA ILE A 132 11.50 -5.31 8.20
C ILE A 132 12.80 -5.55 7.42
N GLY A 133 12.74 -6.28 6.29
CA GLY A 133 13.95 -6.56 5.52
C GLY A 133 13.75 -7.06 4.10
N TRP A 134 14.61 -6.61 3.21
CA TRP A 134 14.67 -7.01 1.79
C TRP A 134 15.77 -8.06 1.59
N VAL A 135 15.53 -9.28 2.01
CA VAL A 135 16.52 -10.38 2.11
C VAL A 135 16.81 -11.10 0.79
N PHE A 136 16.38 -10.56 -0.34
CA PHE A 136 16.50 -11.19 -1.66
C PHE A 136 17.94 -11.55 -2.03
N VAL A 137 18.91 -10.67 -1.73
CA VAL A 137 20.33 -10.88 -2.01
C VAL A 137 20.90 -12.15 -1.40
N HIS A 138 20.41 -12.58 -0.24
CA HIS A 138 20.83 -13.84 0.40
C HIS A 138 20.35 -15.10 -0.33
N ARG A 139 19.52 -14.95 -1.35
CA ARG A 139 19.02 -16.03 -2.20
C ARG A 139 19.41 -15.84 -3.67
N GLY A 140 20.33 -14.91 -3.94
CA GLY A 140 20.75 -14.60 -5.30
C GLY A 140 19.64 -13.96 -6.15
N LEU A 141 18.67 -13.30 -5.49
CA LEU A 141 17.55 -12.64 -6.14
C LEU A 141 17.61 -11.12 -5.96
N VAL A 142 16.88 -10.41 -6.80
CA VAL A 142 16.54 -9.00 -6.64
C VAL A 142 15.11 -8.88 -6.10
N PRO A 143 14.69 -7.71 -5.55
CA PRO A 143 13.29 -7.46 -5.20
C PRO A 143 12.33 -7.83 -6.33
N ASP A 144 11.41 -8.75 -6.06
CA ASP A 144 10.60 -9.45 -7.06
C ASP A 144 9.45 -8.61 -7.64
N THR A 145 9.01 -7.56 -6.92
CA THR A 145 8.00 -6.62 -7.43
C THR A 145 8.60 -5.35 -8.01
N ALA A 146 9.90 -5.17 -7.96
CA ALA A 146 10.63 -3.95 -8.27
C ALA A 146 10.29 -2.73 -7.36
N ALA A 147 9.35 -2.83 -6.43
CA ALA A 147 9.04 -1.74 -5.51
C ALA A 147 10.25 -1.40 -4.62
N GLY A 148 11.01 -2.40 -4.14
CA GLY A 148 12.21 -2.21 -3.34
C GLY A 148 13.29 -1.41 -4.05
N THR A 149 13.53 -1.67 -5.32
CA THR A 149 14.53 -0.93 -6.10
C THR A 149 14.03 0.44 -6.57
N TRP A 150 12.70 0.66 -6.59
CA TRP A 150 12.10 1.90 -7.07
C TRP A 150 11.60 2.83 -5.96
N LEU A 151 10.75 2.34 -5.05
CA LEU A 151 10.10 3.18 -4.04
C LEU A 151 10.99 3.37 -2.80
N LEU A 152 11.76 2.36 -2.38
CA LEU A 152 12.55 2.43 -1.15
C LEU A 152 13.52 3.61 -1.17
N SER A 153 14.25 3.80 -2.27
CA SER A 153 15.20 4.92 -2.41
C SER A 153 14.54 6.30 -2.37
N ARG A 154 13.26 6.39 -2.72
CA ARG A 154 12.47 7.62 -2.67
C ARG A 154 11.91 7.92 -1.28
N ILE A 155 11.83 6.91 -0.43
CA ILE A 155 11.35 7.04 0.95
C ILE A 155 12.52 7.28 1.90
N VAL A 156 13.58 6.45 1.85
CA VAL A 156 14.68 6.50 2.82
C VAL A 156 15.98 7.10 2.25
N GLY A 157 15.95 7.54 0.99
CA GLY A 157 17.13 8.00 0.26
C GLY A 157 17.96 6.86 -0.34
N LEU A 158 18.73 7.17 -1.41
CA LEU A 158 19.45 6.18 -2.20
C LEU A 158 20.48 5.39 -1.37
N GLN A 159 21.25 6.08 -0.51
CA GLN A 159 22.33 5.45 0.25
C GLN A 159 21.79 4.43 1.26
N GLU A 160 20.75 4.77 2.00
CA GLU A 160 20.12 3.86 2.97
C GLU A 160 19.41 2.69 2.27
N ALA A 161 18.72 2.96 1.17
CA ALA A 161 18.13 1.90 0.35
C ALA A 161 19.19 0.92 -0.18
N ALA A 162 20.32 1.42 -0.71
CA ALA A 162 21.42 0.59 -1.17
C ALA A 162 21.99 -0.27 -0.03
N ARG A 163 22.18 0.31 1.17
CA ARG A 163 22.65 -0.41 2.35
C ARG A 163 21.71 -1.57 2.70
N LEU A 164 20.42 -1.32 2.77
CA LEU A 164 19.41 -2.34 3.09
C LEU A 164 19.32 -3.43 2.03
N LEU A 165 19.30 -3.06 0.75
CA LEU A 165 19.16 -4.01 -0.35
C LEU A 165 20.42 -4.86 -0.57
N PHE A 166 21.62 -4.28 -0.41
CA PHE A 166 22.88 -5.02 -0.60
C PHE A 166 23.21 -5.91 0.59
N SER A 167 22.91 -5.46 1.82
CA SER A 167 23.15 -6.26 3.01
C SER A 167 22.08 -7.32 3.24
N GLY A 168 20.84 -7.10 2.78
CA GLY A 168 19.69 -7.92 3.16
C GLY A 168 19.39 -7.87 4.66
N GLU A 169 19.85 -6.82 5.34
CA GLU A 169 19.64 -6.65 6.79
C GLU A 169 18.14 -6.54 7.12
N ILE A 170 17.77 -7.17 8.23
CA ILE A 170 16.45 -7.03 8.83
C ILE A 170 16.53 -6.01 9.95
N ILE A 171 15.90 -4.84 9.76
CA ILE A 171 15.94 -3.74 10.73
C ILE A 171 14.76 -3.81 11.71
N PRO A 172 14.95 -3.38 12.97
CA PRO A 172 13.85 -3.20 13.92
C PRO A 172 12.97 -1.99 13.58
N ALA A 173 11.73 -1.98 14.10
CA ALA A 173 10.78 -0.90 13.90
C ALA A 173 11.34 0.48 14.28
N ALA A 174 12.09 0.58 15.38
CA ALA A 174 12.72 1.84 15.81
C ALA A 174 13.66 2.40 14.72
N ARG A 175 14.50 1.53 14.09
CA ARG A 175 15.37 1.95 13.00
C ARG A 175 14.56 2.33 11.76
N ALA A 176 13.48 1.61 11.46
CA ALA A 176 12.59 1.94 10.35
C ALA A 176 11.97 3.34 10.52
N LYS A 177 11.65 3.75 11.77
CA LYS A 177 11.18 5.11 12.07
C LYS A 177 12.28 6.17 11.91
N GLU A 178 13.49 5.89 12.43
CA GLU A 178 14.64 6.82 12.29
C GLU A 178 14.95 7.18 10.83
N ILE A 179 14.88 6.21 9.93
CA ILE A 179 15.15 6.42 8.49
C ILE A 179 13.94 6.91 7.71
N GLY A 180 12.81 7.19 8.38
CA GLY A 180 11.58 7.67 7.74
C GLY A 180 10.80 6.62 6.96
N TYR A 181 11.09 5.33 7.15
CA TYR A 181 10.38 4.25 6.46
C TYR A 181 8.95 4.06 6.97
N VAL A 182 8.74 4.14 8.29
CA VAL A 182 7.41 4.12 8.92
C VAL A 182 7.12 5.47 9.56
N LEU A 183 5.84 5.88 9.55
CA LEU A 183 5.40 7.13 10.16
C LEU A 183 5.45 7.07 11.68
N ASP A 184 5.09 5.91 12.25
CA ASP A 184 5.06 5.73 13.70
C ASP A 184 5.38 4.30 14.11
N VAL A 185 5.83 4.14 15.36
CA VAL A 185 6.04 2.88 16.04
C VAL A 185 5.25 2.92 17.33
N VAL A 186 4.41 1.91 17.55
CA VAL A 186 3.47 1.85 18.68
C VAL A 186 3.56 0.51 19.39
N PRO A 187 3.12 0.40 20.65
CA PRO A 187 2.97 -0.88 21.33
C PRO A 187 2.15 -1.87 20.48
N ASP A 188 2.52 -3.13 20.49
CA ASP A 188 1.91 -4.16 19.65
C ASP A 188 0.38 -4.22 19.80
N ALA A 189 -0.12 -4.05 21.02
CA ALA A 189 -1.56 -4.06 21.32
C ALA A 189 -2.32 -2.87 20.75
N GLU A 190 -1.64 -1.76 20.44
CA GLU A 190 -2.25 -0.52 19.95
C GLU A 190 -2.19 -0.40 18.41
N LEU A 191 -1.49 -1.32 17.75
CA LEU A 191 -1.20 -1.19 16.31
C LEU A 191 -2.45 -1.03 15.46
N MET A 192 -3.45 -1.89 15.66
CA MET A 192 -4.66 -1.87 14.83
C MET A 192 -5.49 -0.62 15.10
N ASP A 193 -5.64 -0.20 16.34
CA ASP A 193 -6.37 1.03 16.69
C ASP A 193 -5.71 2.25 16.04
N ARG A 194 -4.37 2.32 16.05
CA ARG A 194 -3.62 3.39 15.40
C ARG A 194 -3.71 3.34 13.89
N ALA A 195 -3.70 2.15 13.29
CA ALA A 195 -3.87 1.98 11.84
C ALA A 195 -5.26 2.42 11.39
N MET A 196 -6.31 2.02 12.12
CA MET A 196 -7.70 2.41 11.84
C MET A 196 -7.89 3.92 12.02
N ALA A 197 -7.32 4.52 13.07
CA ALA A 197 -7.36 5.96 13.28
C ALA A 197 -6.64 6.73 12.16
N LEU A 198 -5.47 6.23 11.70
CA LEU A 198 -4.76 6.81 10.57
C LEU A 198 -5.58 6.70 9.27
N ALA A 199 -6.14 5.53 8.98
CA ALA A 199 -6.99 5.30 7.82
C ALA A 199 -8.21 6.24 7.82
N ALA A 200 -8.88 6.37 8.97
CA ALA A 200 -10.00 7.30 9.15
C ALA A 200 -9.57 8.76 8.91
N SER A 201 -8.40 9.19 9.44
CA SER A 201 -7.93 10.57 9.30
C SER A 201 -7.66 10.95 7.85
N VAL A 202 -7.04 10.05 7.05
CA VAL A 202 -6.67 10.32 5.66
C VAL A 202 -7.82 10.11 4.66
N SER A 203 -8.96 9.59 5.12
CA SER A 203 -10.15 9.35 4.30
C SER A 203 -11.33 10.29 4.59
N GLN A 204 -11.12 11.34 5.41
CA GLN A 204 -12.17 12.34 5.73
C GLN A 204 -12.55 13.22 4.53
N GLY A 205 -11.61 13.43 3.61
CA GLY A 205 -11.81 14.26 2.44
C GLY A 205 -12.67 13.59 1.35
N SER A 206 -12.86 14.31 0.24
CA SER A 206 -13.51 13.78 -0.95
C SER A 206 -12.78 12.54 -1.47
N PRO A 207 -13.47 11.40 -1.68
CA PRO A 207 -12.86 10.19 -2.24
C PRO A 207 -12.38 10.40 -3.67
N LEU A 208 -13.08 11.22 -4.45
CA LEU A 208 -12.64 11.59 -5.79
C LEU A 208 -11.30 12.36 -5.73
N ALA A 209 -11.21 13.35 -4.85
CA ALA A 209 -9.97 14.11 -4.69
C ALA A 209 -8.82 13.24 -4.17
N ALA A 210 -9.06 12.36 -3.19
CA ALA A 210 -8.06 11.43 -2.67
C ALA A 210 -7.52 10.50 -3.77
N ALA A 211 -8.39 9.96 -4.63
CA ALA A 211 -8.00 9.12 -5.75
C ALA A 211 -7.13 9.87 -6.77
N GLU A 212 -7.51 11.12 -7.12
CA GLU A 212 -6.74 11.93 -8.07
C GLU A 212 -5.41 12.41 -7.47
N ILE A 213 -5.37 12.75 -6.18
CA ILE A 213 -4.10 13.07 -5.47
C ILE A 213 -3.17 11.85 -5.51
N LYS A 214 -3.65 10.65 -5.17
CA LYS A 214 -2.85 9.43 -5.23
C LYS A 214 -2.32 9.18 -6.65
N ARG A 215 -3.17 9.31 -7.66
CA ARG A 215 -2.77 9.16 -9.07
C ARG A 215 -1.65 10.16 -9.43
N LEU A 216 -1.81 11.42 -9.09
CA LEU A 216 -0.81 12.45 -9.38
C LEU A 216 0.51 12.21 -8.63
N LEU A 217 0.46 11.79 -7.36
CA LEU A 217 1.66 11.47 -6.58
C LEU A 217 2.48 10.36 -7.23
N TYR A 218 1.87 9.21 -7.55
CA TYR A 218 2.61 8.08 -8.13
C TYR A 218 3.07 8.36 -9.56
N ARG A 219 2.24 8.98 -10.40
CA ARG A 219 2.62 9.34 -11.77
C ARG A 219 3.69 10.43 -11.81
N GLY A 220 3.69 11.34 -10.85
CA GLY A 220 4.71 12.38 -10.72
C GLY A 220 6.11 11.85 -10.47
N LEU A 221 6.27 10.61 -9.97
CA LEU A 221 7.58 10.00 -9.73
C LEU A 221 8.41 9.79 -11.00
N THR A 222 7.79 9.78 -12.19
CA THR A 222 8.45 9.47 -13.46
C THR A 222 8.31 10.56 -14.52
N ARG A 223 7.59 11.65 -14.22
CA ARG A 223 7.27 12.69 -15.19
C ARG A 223 8.20 13.88 -15.07
N ASP A 224 8.42 14.54 -16.20
CA ASP A 224 8.96 15.90 -16.22
C ASP A 224 8.03 16.85 -15.42
N PRO A 225 8.57 17.82 -14.67
CA PRO A 225 7.76 18.77 -13.89
C PRO A 225 6.71 19.53 -14.71
N MET A 226 6.98 19.85 -15.98
CA MET A 226 6.02 20.56 -16.82
C MET A 226 4.87 19.65 -17.27
N ASP A 227 5.18 18.38 -17.61
CA ASP A 227 4.16 17.37 -17.91
C ASP A 227 3.28 17.07 -16.67
N HIS A 228 3.91 17.04 -15.50
CA HIS A 228 3.19 16.86 -14.23
C HIS A 228 2.28 18.06 -13.94
N LEU A 229 2.76 19.29 -14.16
CA LEU A 229 1.95 20.51 -14.00
C LEU A 229 0.76 20.50 -14.96
N ALA A 230 0.95 20.11 -16.23
CA ALA A 230 -0.13 20.01 -17.21
C ALA A 230 -1.21 18.98 -16.76
N ASP A 231 -0.81 17.79 -16.30
CA ASP A 231 -1.74 16.78 -15.75
C ASP A 231 -2.48 17.30 -14.52
N SER A 232 -1.78 17.97 -13.60
CA SER A 232 -2.38 18.57 -12.40
C SER A 232 -3.40 19.66 -12.78
N THR A 233 -3.07 20.51 -13.74
CA THR A 233 -3.97 21.58 -14.22
C THR A 233 -5.21 21.00 -14.90
N ALA A 234 -5.05 19.98 -15.74
CA ALA A 234 -6.17 19.28 -16.35
C ALA A 234 -7.05 18.58 -15.29
N THR A 235 -6.42 18.03 -14.26
CA THR A 235 -7.14 17.36 -13.16
C THR A 235 -7.95 18.37 -12.36
N ILE A 236 -7.36 19.48 -11.88
CA ILE A 236 -8.10 20.48 -11.10
C ILE A 236 -9.26 21.08 -11.90
N THR A 237 -9.09 21.26 -13.22
CA THR A 237 -10.17 21.73 -14.08
C THR A 237 -11.37 20.77 -14.09
N ARG A 238 -11.11 19.44 -14.15
CA ARG A 238 -12.19 18.43 -14.01
C ARG A 238 -12.82 18.44 -12.63
N MET A 239 -12.00 18.61 -11.58
CA MET A 239 -12.49 18.63 -10.20
C MET A 239 -13.46 19.77 -9.92
N PHE A 240 -13.30 20.95 -10.55
CA PHE A 240 -14.26 22.07 -10.42
C PHE A 240 -15.67 21.72 -10.91
N ALA A 241 -15.82 20.76 -11.81
CA ALA A 241 -17.12 20.31 -12.30
C ALA A 241 -17.79 19.24 -11.41
N SER A 242 -17.04 18.64 -10.45
CA SER A 242 -17.49 17.52 -9.64
C SER A 242 -18.57 17.91 -8.62
N GLU A 243 -19.40 16.93 -8.25
CA GLU A 243 -20.36 17.09 -7.15
C GLU A 243 -19.65 17.27 -5.80
N ASP A 244 -18.52 16.59 -5.60
CA ASP A 244 -17.73 16.71 -4.39
C ASP A 244 -17.16 18.14 -4.21
N PHE A 245 -16.72 18.80 -5.29
CA PHE A 245 -16.30 20.19 -5.19
C PHE A 245 -17.46 21.12 -4.77
N LYS A 246 -18.64 20.98 -5.41
CA LYS A 246 -19.83 21.76 -5.08
C LYS A 246 -20.26 21.53 -3.63
N GLU A 247 -20.24 20.28 -3.17
CA GLU A 247 -20.55 19.93 -1.78
C GLU A 247 -19.54 20.52 -0.80
N GLY A 248 -18.24 20.41 -1.11
CA GLY A 248 -17.17 20.95 -0.27
C GLY A 248 -17.32 22.46 -0.05
N VAL A 249 -17.58 23.23 -1.12
CA VAL A 249 -17.85 24.67 -1.04
C VAL A 249 -19.10 24.96 -0.21
N ARG A 250 -20.20 24.25 -0.49
CA ARG A 250 -21.47 24.42 0.23
C ARG A 250 -21.30 24.12 1.72
N ALA A 251 -20.71 22.97 2.08
CA ALA A 251 -20.50 22.58 3.46
C ALA A 251 -19.64 23.58 4.24
N PHE A 252 -18.59 24.12 3.58
CA PHE A 252 -17.75 25.15 4.17
C PHE A 252 -18.54 26.44 4.48
N LEU A 253 -19.33 26.95 3.53
CA LEU A 253 -20.15 28.15 3.71
C LEU A 253 -21.24 27.96 4.78
N GLU A 254 -21.83 26.76 4.85
CA GLU A 254 -22.89 26.39 5.81
C GLU A 254 -22.31 25.95 7.18
N LYS A 255 -20.98 25.87 7.33
CA LYS A 255 -20.27 25.45 8.55
C LYS A 255 -20.76 24.06 9.08
N ARG A 256 -20.93 23.12 8.17
CA ARG A 256 -21.31 21.74 8.47
C ARG A 256 -20.30 20.73 7.88
N PRO A 257 -20.28 19.50 8.37
CA PRO A 257 -19.55 18.42 7.71
C PRO A 257 -20.03 18.20 6.28
N PRO A 258 -19.10 17.96 5.31
CA PRO A 258 -19.46 17.62 3.94
C PRO A 258 -20.02 16.20 3.82
N LYS A 259 -20.86 15.98 2.81
CA LYS A 259 -21.43 14.67 2.45
C LYS A 259 -20.88 14.28 1.09
N TRP A 260 -19.72 13.64 1.09
CA TRP A 260 -19.02 13.23 -0.14
C TRP A 260 -19.77 12.14 -0.89
N VAL A 261 -19.81 12.24 -2.21
CA VAL A 261 -20.44 11.25 -3.11
C VAL A 261 -19.46 10.58 -4.08
N GLY A 262 -18.21 11.08 -4.16
CA GLY A 262 -17.15 10.47 -4.95
C GLY A 262 -17.22 10.73 -6.46
N ARG A 263 -17.93 11.73 -6.91
CA ARG A 263 -18.11 12.05 -8.32
C ARG A 263 -18.26 13.56 -8.59
#